data_52f5e2ba4653db60264bd8bb4c63a2d8
#
_entry.id   52f5e2ba4653db60264bd8bb4c63a2d8
#
_cell.length_a   1.000
_cell.length_b   1.000
_cell.length_c   1.000
_cell.angle_alpha   90.00
_cell.angle_beta   90.00
_cell.angle_gamma   90.00
#
_symmetry.space_group_name_H-M   'P 1'
#
loop_
_entity.id
_entity.type
_entity.pdbx_description
1 polymer ?
#
loop_
_entity_poly.entity_id
_entity_poly.type
_entity_poly.pdbx_seq_one_letter_code
_entity_poly.pdbx_strand_id
1 'polypeptide(L)'
;MNFDIKYKFISLGSNCSIKYNLDLHIGKEQTLFFDWLITDMKSVNQLLSCTNIDEIININSIERIGGNSNKNLSKVNITTLSKCISMHDLSLRYDNNEAIDFVNKYKQRYFRIIDLIKNSSSKLYFLIYGNVSKDEMDHFITIIKNINNLCTFKLIIINYNNSLYEDSYVLHINLNDYEIEGKQILLEDYWKAELWDWNAIFNFILEN
;
A
#
# COMPACT_ATOMS: atom_id res chain seq x y z
N MET A 1 8.14 8.17 -32.69
CA MET A 1 8.53 7.11 -31.72
C MET A 1 7.51 7.16 -30.61
N ASN A 2 6.55 6.24 -30.58
CA ASN A 2 5.67 6.07 -29.42
C ASN A 2 6.51 5.34 -28.36
N PHE A 3 7.03 6.06 -27.41
CA PHE A 3 7.49 5.44 -26.18
C PHE A 3 6.25 5.04 -25.41
N ASP A 4 5.89 3.77 -25.45
CA ASP A 4 4.95 3.19 -24.50
C ASP A 4 5.55 3.41 -23.10
N ILE A 5 5.14 4.49 -22.45
CA ILE A 5 5.52 4.75 -21.07
C ILE A 5 4.83 3.66 -20.25
N LYS A 6 5.58 2.59 -19.96
CA LYS A 6 5.11 1.58 -19.03
C LYS A 6 4.94 2.24 -17.67
N TYR A 7 3.83 2.02 -17.03
CA TYR A 7 3.58 2.46 -15.66
C TYR A 7 3.26 1.27 -14.78
N LYS A 8 3.46 1.45 -13.48
CA LYS A 8 3.09 0.47 -12.46
C LYS A 8 2.42 1.15 -11.29
N PHE A 9 1.30 0.59 -10.86
CA PHE A 9 0.62 0.99 -9.64
C PHE A 9 1.08 0.15 -8.46
N ILE A 10 1.33 0.79 -7.32
CA ILE A 10 1.85 0.17 -6.11
C ILE A 10 0.96 0.59 -4.94
N SER A 11 0.28 -0.37 -4.33
CA SER A 11 -0.43 -0.12 -3.07
C SER A 11 0.57 0.08 -1.94
N LEU A 12 0.37 1.13 -1.13
CA LEU A 12 1.10 1.36 0.11
C LEU A 12 0.29 0.92 1.35
N GLY A 13 -0.81 0.19 1.13
CA GLY A 13 -1.66 -0.29 2.20
C GLY A 13 -2.71 0.73 2.62
N SER A 14 -2.84 1.00 3.90
CA SER A 14 -3.90 1.69 4.64
C SER A 14 -5.15 0.84 4.84
N ASN A 15 -5.57 0.11 3.82
CA ASN A 15 -6.57 -0.95 3.87
C ASN A 15 -6.44 -1.84 2.62
N CYS A 16 -7.24 -2.89 2.56
CA CYS A 16 -7.21 -3.86 1.45
C CYS A 16 -7.85 -3.33 0.16
N SER A 17 -8.57 -2.20 0.19
CA SER A 17 -9.37 -1.72 -0.95
C SER A 17 -8.50 -1.30 -2.13
N ILE A 18 -7.37 -0.63 -1.90
CA ILE A 18 -6.48 -0.21 -2.99
C ILE A 18 -6.00 -1.44 -3.77
N LYS A 19 -5.44 -2.43 -3.06
CA LYS A 19 -4.94 -3.65 -3.73
C LYS A 19 -6.05 -4.43 -4.43
N TYR A 20 -7.23 -4.53 -3.81
CA TYR A 20 -8.39 -5.17 -4.41
C TYR A 20 -8.77 -4.50 -5.74
N ASN A 21 -8.87 -3.17 -5.77
CA ASN A 21 -9.25 -2.43 -6.97
C ASN A 21 -8.13 -2.39 -8.03
N LEU A 22 -6.86 -2.39 -7.64
CA LEU A 22 -5.75 -2.58 -8.58
C LEU A 22 -5.86 -3.94 -9.28
N ASP A 23 -6.08 -5.02 -8.52
CA ASP A 23 -6.22 -6.36 -9.09
C ASP A 23 -7.44 -6.49 -10.01
N LEU A 24 -8.53 -5.79 -9.70
CA LEU A 24 -9.79 -5.83 -10.45
C LEU A 24 -9.72 -5.02 -11.77
N HIS A 25 -9.16 -3.81 -11.72
CA HIS A 25 -9.24 -2.85 -12.83
C HIS A 25 -7.95 -2.74 -13.65
N ILE A 26 -6.80 -2.96 -13.04
CA ILE A 26 -5.49 -2.87 -13.72
C ILE A 26 -4.96 -4.26 -14.08
N GLY A 27 -5.18 -5.22 -13.20
CA GLY A 27 -4.74 -6.61 -13.35
C GLY A 27 -3.89 -7.09 -12.19
N LYS A 28 -3.87 -8.42 -12.04
CA LYS A 28 -3.11 -9.05 -10.95
C LYS A 28 -1.62 -9.03 -11.25
N GLU A 29 -0.87 -8.37 -10.38
CA GLU A 29 0.58 -8.39 -10.36
C GLU A 29 1.11 -9.16 -9.15
N GLN A 30 2.43 -9.33 -9.12
CA GLN A 30 3.11 -9.96 -8.00
C GLN A 30 2.91 -9.15 -6.71
N THR A 31 2.51 -9.83 -5.64
CA THR A 31 2.23 -9.18 -4.35
C THR A 31 3.49 -8.53 -3.76
N LEU A 32 3.35 -7.27 -3.36
CA LEU A 32 4.36 -6.45 -2.72
C LEU A 32 4.12 -6.38 -1.20
N PHE A 33 5.02 -5.69 -0.48
CA PHE A 33 5.00 -5.67 0.99
C PHE A 33 3.68 -5.18 1.59
N PHE A 34 3.18 -4.03 1.12
CA PHE A 34 2.03 -3.35 1.71
C PHE A 34 0.68 -3.87 1.22
N ASP A 35 0.68 -4.74 0.21
CA ASP A 35 -0.54 -5.33 -0.29
C ASP A 35 -1.27 -6.12 0.80
N TRP A 36 -2.56 -5.86 0.95
CA TRP A 36 -3.44 -6.50 1.94
C TRP A 36 -3.13 -6.16 3.40
N LEU A 37 -2.32 -5.13 3.67
CA LEU A 37 -2.02 -4.64 5.01
C LEU A 37 -2.80 -3.37 5.35
N ILE A 38 -3.03 -3.17 6.64
CA ILE A 38 -3.48 -1.90 7.20
C ILE A 38 -2.23 -1.17 7.69
N THR A 39 -1.84 -0.10 6.99
CA THR A 39 -0.63 0.68 7.27
C THR A 39 -0.94 2.18 7.36
N ASP A 40 0.04 2.95 7.83
CA ASP A 40 0.09 4.41 7.71
C ASP A 40 1.36 4.85 6.96
N MET A 41 1.42 6.11 6.56
CA MET A 41 2.56 6.64 5.81
C MET A 41 3.84 6.61 6.63
N LYS A 42 3.75 6.75 7.95
CA LYS A 42 4.89 6.63 8.85
C LYS A 42 5.52 5.24 8.78
N SER A 43 4.71 4.18 8.79
CA SER A 43 5.20 2.80 8.62
C SER A 43 5.81 2.55 7.25
N VAL A 44 5.23 3.13 6.19
CA VAL A 44 5.79 3.08 4.85
C VAL A 44 7.19 3.70 4.83
N ASN A 45 7.33 4.91 5.37
CA ASN A 45 8.60 5.61 5.44
C ASN A 45 9.62 4.85 6.30
N GLN A 46 9.23 4.33 7.47
CA GLN A 46 10.09 3.51 8.33
C GLN A 46 10.62 2.28 7.59
N LEU A 47 9.75 1.55 6.89
CA LEU A 47 10.16 0.35 6.16
C LEU A 47 11.08 0.66 4.98
N LEU A 48 10.72 1.62 4.15
CA LEU A 48 11.48 1.93 2.93
C LEU A 48 12.84 2.59 3.24
N SER A 49 13.00 3.22 4.40
CA SER A 49 14.26 3.80 4.86
C SER A 49 15.14 2.83 5.65
N CYS A 50 14.65 1.62 5.97
CA CYS A 50 15.42 0.70 6.77
C CYS A 50 16.65 0.19 6.01
N THR A 51 17.77 0.09 6.71
CA THR A 51 19.02 -0.45 6.17
C THR A 51 19.15 -1.95 6.34
N ASN A 52 18.43 -2.50 7.32
CA ASN A 52 18.42 -3.92 7.65
C ASN A 52 16.99 -4.39 7.93
N ILE A 53 16.41 -5.13 7.03
CA ILE A 53 15.04 -5.64 7.14
C ILE A 53 14.87 -6.61 8.33
N ASP A 54 15.92 -7.28 8.77
CA ASP A 54 15.88 -8.21 9.90
C ASP A 54 15.59 -7.51 11.24
N GLU A 55 15.91 -6.22 11.34
CA GLU A 55 15.57 -5.40 12.51
C GLU A 55 14.09 -5.01 12.53
N ILE A 56 13.47 -4.90 11.36
CA ILE A 56 12.06 -4.54 11.22
C ILE A 56 11.16 -5.78 11.28
N ILE A 57 11.51 -6.85 10.55
CA ILE A 57 10.69 -8.04 10.42
C ILE A 57 11.46 -9.27 10.87
N ASN A 58 11.12 -9.71 12.06
CA ASN A 58 11.63 -10.95 12.66
C ASN A 58 10.52 -11.57 13.53
N ILE A 59 10.76 -12.76 14.05
CA ILE A 59 9.75 -13.50 14.82
C ILE A 59 9.30 -12.75 16.09
N ASN A 60 10.20 -11.96 16.69
CA ASN A 60 9.91 -11.21 17.92
C ASN A 60 9.14 -9.90 17.62
N SER A 61 9.08 -9.46 16.38
CA SER A 61 8.32 -8.27 15.96
C SER A 61 6.85 -8.58 15.62
N ILE A 62 6.42 -9.83 15.74
CA ILE A 62 5.06 -10.26 15.41
C ILE A 62 4.23 -10.39 16.67
N GLU A 63 3.18 -9.59 16.79
CA GLU A 63 2.24 -9.63 17.90
C GLU A 63 0.82 -9.92 17.44
N ARG A 64 0.18 -10.90 18.06
CA ARG A 64 -1.25 -11.16 17.83
C ARG A 64 -2.08 -10.15 18.62
N ILE A 65 -2.87 -9.34 17.91
CA ILE A 65 -3.75 -8.31 18.49
C ILE A 65 -5.24 -8.65 18.39
N GLY A 66 -5.58 -9.83 17.89
CA GLY A 66 -6.95 -10.30 17.76
C GLY A 66 -7.09 -11.42 16.74
N GLY A 67 -8.31 -11.65 16.25
CA GLY A 67 -8.57 -12.64 15.20
C GLY A 67 -10.05 -12.77 14.85
N ASN A 68 -10.31 -13.51 13.80
CA ASN A 68 -11.65 -13.89 13.34
C ASN A 68 -11.81 -15.40 13.46
N SER A 69 -12.56 -15.86 14.45
CA SER A 69 -12.76 -17.31 14.70
C SER A 69 -13.51 -18.01 13.55
N ASN A 70 -14.45 -17.32 12.90
CA ASN A 70 -15.23 -17.91 11.79
C ASN A 70 -14.37 -18.17 10.56
N LYS A 71 -13.31 -17.37 10.35
CA LYS A 71 -12.36 -17.50 9.25
C LYS A 71 -11.07 -18.23 9.66
N ASN A 72 -10.93 -18.62 10.93
CA ASN A 72 -9.69 -19.17 11.51
C ASN A 72 -8.44 -18.31 11.22
N LEU A 73 -8.56 -16.99 11.30
CA LEU A 73 -7.49 -16.03 10.96
C LEU A 73 -7.12 -15.16 12.17
N SER A 74 -5.84 -14.93 12.35
CA SER A 74 -5.30 -13.98 13.32
C SER A 74 -5.18 -12.57 12.72
N LYS A 75 -5.44 -11.58 13.56
CA LYS A 75 -5.04 -10.20 13.34
C LYS A 75 -3.67 -9.98 13.98
N VAL A 76 -2.68 -9.66 13.18
CA VAL A 76 -1.28 -9.61 13.58
C VAL A 76 -0.68 -8.24 13.28
N ASN A 77 -0.01 -7.66 14.26
CA ASN A 77 0.74 -6.40 14.12
C ASN A 77 2.25 -6.67 14.02
N ILE A 78 2.94 -5.92 13.17
CA ILE A 78 4.40 -5.86 13.14
C ILE A 78 4.81 -4.69 14.04
N THR A 79 5.25 -5.00 15.26
CA THR A 79 5.39 -4.04 16.38
C THR A 79 6.50 -3.01 16.21
N THR A 80 7.46 -3.27 15.33
CA THR A 80 8.56 -2.36 14.99
C THR A 80 8.14 -1.20 14.07
N LEU A 81 6.95 -1.31 13.46
CA LEU A 81 6.36 -0.28 12.62
C LEU A 81 5.25 0.47 13.36
N SER A 82 5.00 1.72 12.99
CA SER A 82 3.97 2.57 13.62
C SER A 82 2.58 1.92 13.55
N LYS A 83 2.21 1.43 12.37
CA LYS A 83 0.97 0.70 12.12
C LYS A 83 1.15 -0.24 10.94
N CYS A 84 1.26 -1.53 11.20
CA CYS A 84 1.39 -2.52 10.13
C CYS A 84 0.68 -3.81 10.51
N ILE A 85 -0.57 -3.96 10.07
CA ILE A 85 -1.46 -5.01 10.52
C ILE A 85 -1.84 -5.92 9.36
N SER A 86 -1.58 -7.22 9.50
CA SER A 86 -2.12 -8.27 8.63
C SER A 86 -3.40 -8.86 9.22
N MET A 87 -4.38 -9.08 8.34
CA MET A 87 -5.69 -9.65 8.71
C MET A 87 -5.90 -11.08 8.16
N HIS A 88 -5.01 -11.56 7.28
CA HIS A 88 -5.31 -12.71 6.43
C HIS A 88 -4.19 -13.74 6.31
N ASP A 89 -3.03 -13.50 6.93
CA ASP A 89 -1.82 -14.26 6.63
C ASP A 89 -1.47 -15.36 7.62
N LEU A 90 -2.02 -15.33 8.83
CA LEU A 90 -1.74 -16.31 9.87
C LEU A 90 -3.03 -16.94 10.38
N SER A 91 -2.97 -18.24 10.72
CA SER A 91 -4.08 -18.93 11.36
C SER A 91 -4.38 -18.39 12.76
N LEU A 92 -5.57 -18.63 13.30
CA LEU A 92 -5.98 -18.12 14.61
C LEU A 92 -5.05 -18.64 15.75
N ARG A 93 -4.45 -19.80 15.55
CA ARG A 93 -3.51 -20.45 16.49
C ARG A 93 -2.22 -20.80 15.78
N TYR A 94 -1.63 -19.81 15.08
CA TYR A 94 -0.38 -20.03 14.36
C TYR A 94 0.73 -20.51 15.30
N ASP A 95 1.55 -21.40 14.80
CA ASP A 95 2.76 -21.89 15.47
C ASP A 95 4.01 -21.12 15.01
N ASN A 96 5.17 -21.54 15.53
CA ASN A 96 6.44 -20.92 15.17
C ASN A 96 6.79 -21.09 13.68
N ASN A 97 6.36 -22.19 13.03
CA ASN A 97 6.67 -22.41 11.62
C ASN A 97 5.85 -21.44 10.74
N GLU A 98 4.55 -21.29 11.03
CA GLU A 98 3.72 -20.29 10.34
C GLU A 98 4.25 -18.85 10.55
N ALA A 99 4.76 -18.54 11.76
CA ALA A 99 5.37 -17.24 12.04
C ALA A 99 6.66 -17.04 11.25
N ILE A 100 7.52 -18.06 11.13
CA ILE A 100 8.73 -18.03 10.30
C ILE A 100 8.36 -17.85 8.81
N ASP A 101 7.37 -18.56 8.32
CA ASP A 101 6.92 -18.46 6.94
C ASP A 101 6.34 -17.06 6.65
N PHE A 102 5.60 -16.49 7.60
CA PHE A 102 5.13 -15.11 7.53
C PHE A 102 6.30 -14.13 7.40
N VAL A 103 7.30 -14.22 8.29
CA VAL A 103 8.51 -13.38 8.25
C VAL A 103 9.20 -13.48 6.90
N ASN A 104 9.47 -14.70 6.43
CA ASN A 104 10.15 -14.95 5.16
C ASN A 104 9.37 -14.38 3.97
N LYS A 105 8.05 -14.57 3.95
CA LYS A 105 7.15 -14.03 2.94
C LYS A 105 7.23 -12.50 2.87
N TYR A 106 7.17 -11.81 4.02
CA TYR A 106 7.21 -10.35 4.06
C TYR A 106 8.58 -9.77 3.74
N LYS A 107 9.67 -10.44 4.11
CA LYS A 107 11.03 -10.07 3.65
C LYS A 107 11.16 -10.17 2.13
N GLN A 108 10.66 -11.25 1.53
CA GLN A 108 10.66 -11.39 0.07
C GLN A 108 9.84 -10.28 -0.62
N ARG A 109 8.66 -9.93 -0.06
CA ARG A 109 7.83 -8.84 -0.57
C ARG A 109 8.52 -7.47 -0.44
N TYR A 110 9.28 -7.26 0.64
CA TYR A 110 10.11 -6.07 0.82
C TYR A 110 11.20 -5.98 -0.25
N PHE A 111 11.95 -7.04 -0.49
CA PHE A 111 12.98 -7.01 -1.53
C PHE A 111 12.40 -6.76 -2.92
N ARG A 112 11.20 -7.25 -3.21
CA ARG A 112 10.51 -6.98 -4.48
C ARG A 112 10.19 -5.49 -4.66
N ILE A 113 9.68 -4.81 -3.64
CA ILE A 113 9.37 -3.37 -3.75
C ILE A 113 10.65 -2.55 -3.87
N ILE A 114 11.70 -2.88 -3.13
CA ILE A 114 13.00 -2.21 -3.25
C ILE A 114 13.61 -2.42 -4.63
N ASP A 115 13.58 -3.65 -5.15
CA ASP A 115 14.08 -3.98 -6.49
C ASP A 115 13.27 -3.24 -7.57
N LEU A 116 11.96 -3.19 -7.42
CA LEU A 116 11.08 -2.44 -8.32
C LEU A 116 11.45 -0.95 -8.35
N ILE A 117 11.70 -0.30 -7.20
CA ILE A 117 12.10 1.11 -7.15
C ILE A 117 13.49 1.31 -7.77
N LYS A 118 14.44 0.42 -7.47
CA LYS A 118 15.81 0.51 -7.96
C LYS A 118 15.93 0.36 -9.47
N ASN A 119 15.17 -0.57 -10.04
CA ASN A 119 15.38 -1.05 -11.42
C ASN A 119 14.23 -0.70 -12.38
N SER A 120 13.22 0.05 -11.94
CA SER A 120 12.11 0.38 -12.83
C SER A 120 12.51 1.37 -13.91
N SER A 121 12.22 1.02 -15.16
CA SER A 121 12.17 1.94 -16.30
C SER A 121 10.77 2.54 -16.51
N SER A 122 9.80 2.14 -15.69
CA SER A 122 8.40 2.57 -15.75
C SER A 122 8.15 3.71 -14.76
N LYS A 123 7.14 4.55 -15.04
CA LYS A 123 6.63 5.51 -14.06
C LYS A 123 5.92 4.74 -12.94
N LEU A 124 6.28 4.99 -11.68
CA LEU A 124 5.68 4.34 -10.52
C LEU A 124 4.62 5.24 -9.88
N TYR A 125 3.42 4.70 -9.67
CA TYR A 125 2.35 5.36 -8.95
C TYR A 125 2.14 4.66 -7.61
N PHE A 126 2.51 5.33 -6.51
CA PHE A 126 2.35 4.82 -5.15
C PHE A 126 1.04 5.32 -4.56
N LEU A 127 0.11 4.42 -4.25
CA LEU A 127 -1.23 4.77 -3.77
C LEU A 127 -1.36 4.51 -2.28
N ILE A 128 -1.80 5.53 -1.54
CA ILE A 128 -2.14 5.43 -0.12
C ILE A 128 -3.52 6.03 0.14
N TYR A 129 -4.31 5.39 1.00
CA TYR A 129 -5.59 5.88 1.44
C TYR A 129 -5.48 6.53 2.82
N GLY A 130 -6.03 7.74 2.98
CA GLY A 130 -6.11 8.46 4.25
C GLY A 130 -5.38 9.79 4.24
N ASN A 131 -5.24 10.36 5.43
CA ASN A 131 -4.55 11.63 5.61
C ASN A 131 -3.03 11.39 5.74
N VAL A 132 -2.26 12.13 4.97
CA VAL A 132 -0.79 12.12 5.00
C VAL A 132 -0.34 13.55 5.24
N SER A 133 0.52 13.76 6.23
CA SER A 133 1.08 15.08 6.53
C SER A 133 2.13 15.47 5.49
N LYS A 134 2.38 16.79 5.38
CA LYS A 134 3.41 17.32 4.49
C LYS A 134 4.78 16.70 4.78
N ASP A 135 5.16 16.62 6.04
CA ASP A 135 6.46 16.05 6.45
C ASP A 135 6.59 14.58 6.06
N GLU A 136 5.51 13.79 6.14
CA GLU A 136 5.52 12.39 5.71
C GLU A 136 5.64 12.25 4.19
N MET A 137 5.00 13.15 3.42
CA MET A 137 5.13 13.20 1.96
C MET A 137 6.56 13.56 1.54
N ASP A 138 7.12 14.63 2.09
CA ASP A 138 8.48 15.11 1.80
C ASP A 138 9.51 14.02 2.16
N HIS A 139 9.30 13.33 3.27
CA HIS A 139 10.16 12.20 3.68
C HIS A 139 10.07 11.03 2.69
N PHE A 140 8.86 10.65 2.26
CA PHE A 140 8.67 9.60 1.25
C PHE A 140 9.37 9.94 -0.06
N ILE A 141 9.20 11.17 -0.56
CA ILE A 141 9.85 11.63 -1.79
C ILE A 141 11.37 11.53 -1.66
N THR A 142 11.91 11.94 -0.51
CA THR A 142 13.34 11.86 -0.22
C THR A 142 13.83 10.41 -0.20
N ILE A 143 13.09 9.49 0.41
CA ILE A 143 13.43 8.05 0.44
C ILE A 143 13.48 7.47 -0.97
N ILE A 144 12.45 7.69 -1.79
CA ILE A 144 12.43 7.15 -3.15
C ILE A 144 13.61 7.68 -3.97
N LYS A 145 13.92 8.98 -3.87
CA LYS A 145 15.08 9.59 -4.55
C LYS A 145 16.41 9.04 -4.05
N ASN A 146 16.52 8.73 -2.76
CA ASN A 146 17.73 8.11 -2.21
C ASN A 146 17.91 6.67 -2.68
N ILE A 147 16.82 5.91 -2.88
CA ILE A 147 16.89 4.55 -3.43
C ILE A 147 17.24 4.59 -4.92
N ASN A 148 16.62 5.51 -5.69
CA ASN A 148 16.88 5.71 -7.11
C ASN A 148 16.52 7.15 -7.52
N ASN A 149 17.53 7.97 -7.73
CA ASN A 149 17.36 9.39 -8.10
C ASN A 149 16.83 9.59 -9.54
N LEU A 150 16.86 8.55 -10.37
CA LEU A 150 16.30 8.55 -11.73
C LEU A 150 14.89 7.98 -11.79
N CYS A 151 14.36 7.49 -10.67
CA CYS A 151 13.01 6.94 -10.62
C CYS A 151 11.98 8.03 -10.93
N THR A 152 11.15 7.77 -11.94
CA THR A 152 9.98 8.61 -12.22
C THR A 152 8.80 8.08 -11.42
N PHE A 153 8.22 8.90 -10.55
CA PHE A 153 7.11 8.45 -9.71
C PHE A 153 6.14 9.57 -9.34
N LYS A 154 4.96 9.16 -8.87
CA LYS A 154 4.00 10.00 -8.13
C LYS A 154 3.49 9.28 -6.90
N LEU A 155 3.31 10.02 -5.82
CA LEU A 155 2.57 9.60 -4.63
C LEU A 155 1.11 10.05 -4.80
N ILE A 156 0.18 9.11 -4.79
CA ILE A 156 -1.25 9.32 -4.95
C ILE A 156 -1.91 9.19 -3.57
N ILE A 157 -2.44 10.28 -3.05
CA ILE A 157 -3.13 10.31 -1.77
C ILE A 157 -4.63 10.32 -2.04
N ILE A 158 -5.31 9.28 -1.58
CA ILE A 158 -6.74 9.07 -1.78
C ILE A 158 -7.44 9.32 -0.44
N ASN A 159 -8.33 10.30 -0.38
CA ASN A 159 -9.09 10.63 0.84
C ASN A 159 -10.41 11.32 0.50
N TYR A 160 -11.11 11.86 1.51
CA TYR A 160 -12.36 12.61 1.35
C TYR A 160 -12.17 14.13 1.43
N ASN A 161 -10.94 14.61 1.53
CA ASN A 161 -10.64 16.01 1.73
C ASN A 161 -9.89 16.58 0.53
N ASN A 162 -10.20 17.81 0.16
CA ASN A 162 -9.35 18.56 -0.75
C ASN A 162 -8.07 18.96 -0.02
N SER A 163 -6.93 18.61 -0.56
CA SER A 163 -5.64 19.10 -0.05
C SER A 163 -5.28 20.41 -0.72
N LEU A 164 -4.73 21.33 0.06
CA LEU A 164 -4.13 22.57 -0.45
C LEU A 164 -2.65 22.39 -0.80
N TYR A 165 -2.09 21.19 -0.57
CA TYR A 165 -0.68 20.92 -0.86
C TYR A 165 -0.51 20.46 -2.29
N GLU A 166 0.17 21.26 -3.08
CA GLU A 166 0.54 20.95 -4.47
C GLU A 166 2.04 20.67 -4.55
N ASP A 167 2.41 19.55 -5.13
CA ASP A 167 3.79 19.17 -5.42
C ASP A 167 3.84 18.35 -6.72
N SER A 168 4.92 18.48 -7.48
CA SER A 168 5.10 17.76 -8.75
C SER A 168 5.12 16.24 -8.58
N TYR A 169 5.43 15.74 -7.37
CA TYR A 169 5.48 14.32 -7.02
C TYR A 169 4.22 13.81 -6.34
N VAL A 170 3.26 14.69 -5.99
CA VAL A 170 2.06 14.33 -5.24
C VAL A 170 0.82 14.64 -6.06
N LEU A 171 -0.14 13.73 -6.04
CA LEU A 171 -1.48 13.92 -6.60
C LEU A 171 -2.50 13.55 -5.53
N HIS A 172 -3.47 14.42 -5.29
CA HIS A 172 -4.57 14.18 -4.36
C HIS A 172 -5.82 13.79 -5.11
N ILE A 173 -6.49 12.75 -4.62
CA ILE A 173 -7.77 12.26 -5.11
C ILE A 173 -8.80 12.44 -4.00
N ASN A 174 -9.80 13.28 -4.24
CA ASN A 174 -10.97 13.39 -3.36
C ASN A 174 -12.01 12.36 -3.79
N LEU A 175 -12.28 11.38 -2.95
CA LEU A 175 -13.23 10.30 -3.27
C LEU A 175 -14.67 10.79 -3.49
N ASN A 176 -15.06 11.92 -2.89
CA ASN A 176 -16.40 12.48 -3.11
C ASN A 176 -16.64 12.84 -4.60
N ASP A 177 -15.59 13.13 -5.36
CA ASP A 177 -15.68 13.48 -6.78
C ASP A 177 -15.92 12.24 -7.67
N TYR A 178 -15.80 11.04 -7.11
CA TYR A 178 -15.88 9.75 -7.81
C TYR A 178 -16.97 8.82 -7.24
N GLU A 179 -17.85 9.32 -6.38
CA GLU A 179 -18.95 8.52 -5.82
C GLU A 179 -19.95 8.13 -6.92
N ILE A 180 -20.33 6.85 -6.94
CA ILE A 180 -21.34 6.34 -7.87
C ILE A 180 -22.72 6.59 -7.25
N GLU A 181 -23.48 7.52 -7.81
CA GLU A 181 -24.81 7.91 -7.32
C GLU A 181 -25.75 6.70 -7.27
N GLY A 182 -26.44 6.57 -6.14
CA GLY A 182 -27.45 5.51 -5.91
C GLY A 182 -26.87 4.11 -5.70
N LYS A 183 -25.56 3.91 -5.71
CA LYS A 183 -24.95 2.60 -5.43
C LYS A 183 -25.07 2.27 -3.95
N GLN A 184 -25.60 1.08 -3.66
CA GLN A 184 -25.63 0.49 -2.33
C GLN A 184 -24.73 -0.73 -2.28
N ILE A 185 -23.99 -0.88 -1.18
CA ILE A 185 -23.15 -2.06 -0.93
C ILE A 185 -23.49 -2.66 0.43
N LEU A 186 -23.27 -3.98 0.55
CA LEU A 186 -23.42 -4.66 1.82
C LEU A 186 -22.35 -4.21 2.79
N LEU A 187 -22.67 -4.11 4.08
CA LEU A 187 -21.73 -3.69 5.13
C LEU A 187 -20.45 -4.54 5.15
N GLU A 188 -20.58 -5.84 4.88
CA GLU A 188 -19.47 -6.78 4.81
C GLU A 188 -18.52 -6.53 3.62
N ASP A 189 -18.98 -5.86 2.59
CA ASP A 189 -18.23 -5.53 1.38
C ASP A 189 -17.68 -4.09 1.36
N TYR A 190 -17.95 -3.31 2.41
CA TYR A 190 -17.49 -1.91 2.51
C TYR A 190 -15.97 -1.74 2.31
N TRP A 191 -15.21 -2.74 2.71
CA TRP A 191 -13.75 -2.75 2.54
C TRP A 191 -13.29 -2.82 1.07
N LYS A 192 -14.16 -3.23 0.14
CA LYS A 192 -13.87 -3.27 -1.30
C LYS A 192 -13.87 -1.88 -1.93
N ALA A 193 -14.45 -0.90 -1.23
CA ALA A 193 -14.55 0.48 -1.70
C ALA A 193 -15.24 0.63 -3.09
N GLU A 194 -16.24 -0.21 -3.35
CA GLU A 194 -16.97 -0.25 -4.63
C GLU A 194 -17.97 0.90 -4.79
N LEU A 195 -18.09 1.81 -3.81
CA LEU A 195 -18.90 3.03 -3.92
C LEU A 195 -18.31 4.04 -4.89
N TRP A 196 -17.02 3.92 -5.24
CA TRP A 196 -16.32 4.86 -6.09
C TRP A 196 -15.99 4.27 -7.46
N ASP A 197 -16.02 5.13 -8.49
CA ASP A 197 -15.61 4.78 -9.84
C ASP A 197 -14.08 4.70 -9.96
N TRP A 198 -13.54 3.53 -9.65
CA TRP A 198 -12.10 3.27 -9.73
C TRP A 198 -11.54 3.37 -11.16
N ASN A 199 -12.33 3.12 -12.19
CA ASN A 199 -11.88 3.34 -13.58
C ASN A 199 -11.64 4.82 -13.84
N ALA A 200 -12.56 5.68 -13.40
CA ALA A 200 -12.39 7.14 -13.51
C ALA A 200 -11.19 7.62 -12.68
N ILE A 201 -10.99 7.09 -11.47
CA ILE A 201 -9.83 7.40 -10.62
C ILE A 201 -8.52 7.03 -11.34
N PHE A 202 -8.40 5.82 -11.85
CA PHE A 202 -7.17 5.38 -12.53
C PHE A 202 -6.90 6.16 -13.82
N ASN A 203 -7.94 6.47 -14.61
CA ASN A 203 -7.80 7.32 -15.78
C ASN A 203 -7.29 8.72 -15.42
N PHE A 204 -7.87 9.35 -14.39
CA PHE A 204 -7.41 10.65 -13.90
C PHE A 204 -5.94 10.62 -13.46
N ILE A 205 -5.50 9.57 -12.76
CA ILE A 205 -4.09 9.40 -12.35
C ILE A 205 -3.17 9.32 -13.56
N LEU A 206 -3.58 8.61 -14.61
CA LEU A 206 -2.76 8.42 -15.80
C LEU A 206 -2.65 9.68 -16.68
N GLU A 207 -3.65 10.56 -16.63
CA GLU A 207 -3.68 11.83 -17.35
C GLU A 207 -2.86 12.94 -16.68
N ASN A 208 -2.54 12.79 -15.37
CA ASN A 208 -1.81 13.77 -14.56
C ASN A 208 -0.47 13.21 -14.04
#